data_f7184f38c06f7b44759776f9ebd23df4
#
_entry.id   f7184f38c06f7b44759776f9ebd23df4
#
_cell.length_a   1.000
_cell.length_b   1.000
_cell.length_c   1.000
_cell.angle_alpha   90.00
_cell.angle_beta   90.00
_cell.angle_gamma   90.00
#
_symmetry.space_group_name_H-M   'P 1'
#
loop_
_entity.id
_entity.type
_entity.pdbx_description
1 polymer ?
#
loop_
_entity_poly.entity_id
_entity_poly.type
_entity_poly.pdbx_seq_one_letter_code
_entity_poly.pdbx_strand_id
1 'polypeptide(L)'
;MQNHFDFLSSDNRFESIYVCENDILVVDVINRIPGKTAAMHWRGQTQIETPHMDGAPLVTQCPIPSYTTFQYKFRASSAGTHLWHAHAGADVTNGIFGALIVKQADIKDPHRALYDIDDSNHVVLVSQWQHSTEITFTDGHAKPAILLVNGRGRQPNGPDVPLTRFTVIPGRRHRFRVANAGGAGSCPITIFVDAHPLLLIALDGQSVEPRQIASITLAKEPKPATLRLWKLHFSVFPKDIDQRFYR
;
A
#
# COMPACT_ATOMS: atom_id res chain seq x y z
N MET A 1 -15.94 -13.37 -7.78
CA MET A 1 -14.72 -14.17 -7.88
C MET A 1 -14.27 -14.49 -6.47
N GLN A 2 -13.97 -15.73 -6.13
CA GLN A 2 -13.52 -16.13 -4.80
C GLN A 2 -12.01 -16.26 -4.86
N ASN A 3 -11.28 -15.34 -4.25
CA ASN A 3 -9.83 -15.36 -4.23
C ASN A 3 -9.37 -15.90 -2.87
N HIS A 4 -8.67 -17.02 -2.87
CA HIS A 4 -7.99 -17.55 -1.69
C HIS A 4 -6.58 -16.96 -1.62
N PHE A 5 -6.24 -16.36 -0.50
CA PHE A 5 -4.92 -15.80 -0.23
C PHE A 5 -4.27 -16.54 0.95
N ASP A 6 -3.15 -17.21 0.70
CA ASP A 6 -2.29 -17.79 1.72
C ASP A 6 -1.23 -16.77 2.14
N PHE A 7 -1.34 -16.22 3.35
CA PHE A 7 -0.48 -15.14 3.84
C PHE A 7 0.91 -15.54 4.33
N LEU A 8 1.36 -16.77 4.15
CA LEU A 8 2.67 -17.21 4.65
C LEU A 8 3.41 -18.09 3.66
N SER A 9 3.75 -17.57 2.49
CA SER A 9 4.89 -18.10 1.76
C SER A 9 6.06 -17.11 1.85
N SER A 10 7.25 -17.63 2.06
CA SER A 10 8.50 -16.85 2.13
C SER A 10 8.81 -16.02 0.87
N ASP A 11 8.03 -16.19 -0.17
CA ASP A 11 8.18 -15.53 -1.47
C ASP A 11 7.12 -14.46 -1.76
N ASN A 12 6.04 -14.35 -0.96
CA ASN A 12 4.93 -13.45 -1.24
C ASN A 12 5.13 -12.09 -0.59
N ARG A 13 5.84 -11.32 -1.27
CA ARG A 13 6.10 -9.93 -1.02
C ARG A 13 4.93 -9.10 -1.56
N PHE A 14 4.12 -8.50 -0.66
CA PHE A 14 3.23 -7.39 -1.01
C PHE A 14 2.18 -7.70 -2.07
N GLU A 15 1.43 -8.80 -1.91
CA GLU A 15 0.36 -9.13 -2.84
C GLU A 15 -0.68 -8.01 -2.90
N SER A 16 -0.88 -7.51 -4.10
CA SER A 16 -1.94 -6.56 -4.38
C SER A 16 -3.23 -7.30 -4.72
N ILE A 17 -4.29 -6.99 -4.00
CA ILE A 17 -5.63 -7.51 -4.26
C ILE A 17 -6.33 -6.59 -5.26
N TYR A 18 -6.89 -7.15 -6.32
CA TYR A 18 -7.62 -6.42 -7.36
C TYR A 18 -9.06 -6.90 -7.41
N VAL A 19 -9.99 -5.98 -7.24
CA VAL A 19 -11.44 -6.24 -7.32
C VAL A 19 -12.13 -5.08 -8.04
N CYS A 20 -13.35 -5.29 -8.50
CA CYS A 20 -14.18 -4.21 -9.01
C CYS A 20 -15.00 -3.56 -7.88
N GLU A 21 -15.39 -2.31 -8.08
CA GLU A 21 -16.30 -1.61 -7.17
C GLU A 21 -17.59 -2.41 -6.99
N ASN A 22 -18.00 -2.61 -5.74
CA ASN A 22 -19.14 -3.41 -5.29
C ASN A 22 -19.01 -4.94 -5.41
N ASP A 23 -17.84 -5.47 -5.81
CA ASP A 23 -17.59 -6.90 -5.67
C ASP A 23 -17.62 -7.33 -4.18
N ILE A 24 -17.99 -8.59 -3.95
CA ILE A 24 -17.84 -9.20 -2.64
C ILE A 24 -16.43 -9.78 -2.55
N LEU A 25 -15.63 -9.20 -1.71
CA LEU A 25 -14.29 -9.70 -1.39
C LEU A 25 -14.40 -10.76 -0.29
N VAL A 26 -13.81 -11.91 -0.53
CA VAL A 26 -13.69 -13.02 0.44
C VAL A 26 -12.22 -13.34 0.60
N VAL A 27 -11.71 -13.22 1.83
CA VAL A 27 -10.31 -13.47 2.16
C VAL A 27 -10.20 -14.39 3.36
N ASP A 28 -9.60 -15.56 3.18
CA ASP A 28 -9.27 -16.47 4.27
C ASP A 28 -7.88 -16.12 4.83
N VAL A 29 -7.84 -15.70 6.08
CA VAL A 29 -6.60 -15.42 6.79
C VAL A 29 -6.27 -16.60 7.69
N ILE A 30 -5.19 -17.30 7.36
CA ILE A 30 -4.70 -18.45 8.13
C ILE A 30 -3.52 -17.96 8.97
N ASN A 31 -3.73 -17.86 10.29
CA ASN A 31 -2.65 -17.47 11.19
C ASN A 31 -1.78 -18.69 11.56
N ARG A 32 -0.60 -18.78 10.94
CA ARG A 32 0.39 -19.83 11.24
C ARG A 32 1.53 -19.36 12.15
N ILE A 33 1.42 -18.19 12.78
CA ILE A 33 2.47 -17.64 13.63
C ILE A 33 2.34 -18.27 15.02
N PRO A 34 3.33 -19.03 15.50
CA PRO A 34 3.24 -19.70 16.82
C PRO A 34 3.11 -18.68 17.95
N GLY A 35 2.12 -18.90 18.82
CA GLY A 35 1.94 -18.11 20.04
C GLY A 35 1.54 -16.65 19.83
N LYS A 36 1.19 -16.23 18.61
CA LYS A 36 0.76 -14.86 18.30
C LYS A 36 -0.64 -14.85 17.71
N THR A 37 -1.34 -13.77 17.98
CA THR A 37 -2.63 -13.48 17.35
C THR A 37 -2.43 -12.60 16.13
N ALA A 38 -3.37 -12.65 15.19
CA ALA A 38 -3.39 -11.81 14.00
C ALA A 38 -4.73 -11.09 13.85
N ALA A 39 -4.77 -10.02 13.09
CA ALA A 39 -5.96 -9.36 12.58
C ALA A 39 -5.58 -8.61 11.31
N MET A 40 -6.51 -8.51 10.36
CA MET A 40 -6.29 -7.78 9.10
C MET A 40 -7.28 -6.63 8.98
N HIS A 41 -6.77 -5.44 8.74
CA HIS A 41 -7.58 -4.24 8.50
C HIS A 41 -7.55 -3.81 7.04
N TRP A 42 -8.71 -3.40 6.53
CA TRP A 42 -8.97 -3.04 5.14
C TRP A 42 -9.06 -1.52 5.00
N ARG A 43 -7.90 -0.88 5.07
CA ARG A 43 -7.83 0.57 5.17
C ARG A 43 -8.41 1.27 3.95
N GLY A 44 -9.35 2.19 4.22
CA GLY A 44 -10.05 2.99 3.21
C GLY A 44 -11.29 2.32 2.64
N GLN A 45 -11.65 1.13 3.10
CA GLN A 45 -12.96 0.54 2.86
C GLN A 45 -13.93 0.93 3.98
N THR A 46 -15.13 1.33 3.60
CA THR A 46 -16.21 1.58 4.56
C THR A 46 -16.92 0.25 4.86
N GLN A 47 -16.88 -0.20 6.10
CA GLN A 47 -17.49 -1.47 6.53
C GLN A 47 -18.94 -1.27 7.01
N ILE A 48 -19.72 -0.43 6.32
CA ILE A 48 -21.07 -0.05 6.74
C ILE A 48 -22.00 -1.27 6.86
N GLU A 49 -21.93 -2.19 5.87
CA GLU A 49 -22.77 -3.40 5.86
C GLU A 49 -22.20 -4.50 6.77
N THR A 50 -20.91 -4.50 7.03
CA THR A 50 -20.17 -5.55 7.71
C THR A 50 -19.14 -5.01 8.71
N PRO A 51 -19.54 -4.24 9.74
CA PRO A 51 -18.60 -3.61 10.67
C PRO A 51 -17.71 -4.62 11.41
N HIS A 52 -18.18 -5.85 11.61
CA HIS A 52 -17.41 -6.95 12.20
C HIS A 52 -16.31 -7.51 11.27
N MET A 53 -16.23 -7.06 10.02
CA MET A 53 -15.18 -7.42 9.05
C MET A 53 -14.12 -6.32 8.89
N ASP A 54 -14.18 -5.27 9.73
CA ASP A 54 -13.20 -4.15 9.67
C ASP A 54 -11.79 -4.56 10.10
N GLY A 55 -11.69 -5.57 10.96
CA GLY A 55 -10.39 -6.12 11.35
C GLY A 55 -9.71 -5.39 12.52
N ALA A 56 -10.43 -4.52 13.25
CA ALA A 56 -9.90 -3.89 14.45
C ALA A 56 -10.01 -4.87 15.64
N PRO A 57 -8.88 -5.45 16.14
CA PRO A 57 -8.93 -6.44 17.21
C PRO A 57 -9.43 -5.82 18.51
N LEU A 58 -10.22 -6.58 19.26
CA LEU A 58 -10.87 -6.19 20.51
C LEU A 58 -11.91 -5.06 20.38
N VAL A 59 -12.17 -4.58 19.17
CA VAL A 59 -13.20 -3.58 18.87
C VAL A 59 -14.28 -4.18 17.97
N THR A 60 -13.92 -4.61 16.77
CA THR A 60 -14.85 -5.15 15.78
C THR A 60 -14.80 -6.68 15.70
N GLN A 61 -13.75 -7.30 16.18
CA GLN A 61 -13.56 -8.76 16.21
C GLN A 61 -12.60 -9.19 17.31
N CYS A 62 -12.62 -10.47 17.66
CA CYS A 62 -11.55 -11.09 18.43
C CYS A 62 -10.32 -11.27 17.56
N PRO A 63 -9.09 -11.14 18.12
CA PRO A 63 -7.88 -11.49 17.40
C PRO A 63 -7.91 -12.95 16.93
N ILE A 64 -7.39 -13.23 15.77
CA ILE A 64 -7.30 -14.58 15.17
C ILE A 64 -6.21 -15.36 15.91
N PRO A 65 -6.53 -16.42 16.64
CA PRO A 65 -5.54 -17.20 17.38
C PRO A 65 -4.54 -17.90 16.46
N SER A 66 -3.40 -18.29 17.05
CA SER A 66 -2.41 -19.13 16.35
C SER A 66 -3.05 -20.43 15.82
N TYR A 67 -2.66 -20.81 14.61
CA TYR A 67 -3.14 -22.01 13.91
C TYR A 67 -4.65 -22.07 13.63
N THR A 68 -5.30 -20.92 13.56
CA THR A 68 -6.72 -20.81 13.18
C THR A 68 -6.88 -20.00 11.90
N THR A 69 -8.05 -20.16 11.27
CA THR A 69 -8.45 -19.44 10.07
C THR A 69 -9.62 -18.53 10.39
N PHE A 70 -9.60 -17.32 9.87
CA PHE A 70 -10.71 -16.38 9.89
C PHE A 70 -11.02 -15.92 8.48
N GLN A 71 -12.29 -15.97 8.08
CA GLN A 71 -12.74 -15.50 6.78
C GLN A 71 -13.30 -14.08 6.88
N TYR A 72 -12.67 -13.14 6.20
CA TYR A 72 -13.23 -11.83 5.94
C TYR A 72 -14.13 -11.88 4.71
N LYS A 73 -15.33 -11.31 4.81
CA LYS A 73 -16.27 -11.23 3.70
C LYS A 73 -17.00 -9.90 3.75
N PHE A 74 -16.74 -9.04 2.77
CA PHE A 74 -17.35 -7.71 2.72
C PHE A 74 -17.44 -7.20 1.29
N ARG A 75 -18.23 -6.14 1.09
CA ARG A 75 -18.35 -5.45 -0.19
C ARG A 75 -17.24 -4.43 -0.35
N ALA A 76 -16.50 -4.48 -1.45
CA ALA A 76 -15.51 -3.47 -1.82
C ALA A 76 -16.22 -2.22 -2.37
N SER A 77 -16.81 -1.42 -1.47
CA SER A 77 -17.71 -0.30 -1.83
C SER A 77 -16.99 1.00 -2.17
N SER A 78 -15.75 1.16 -1.72
CA SER A 78 -14.96 2.38 -1.96
C SER A 78 -13.98 2.13 -3.09
N ALA A 79 -14.24 2.70 -4.27
CA ALA A 79 -13.31 2.62 -5.40
C ALA A 79 -11.99 3.36 -5.10
N GLY A 80 -10.92 2.96 -5.75
CA GLY A 80 -9.62 3.61 -5.62
C GLY A 80 -8.48 2.69 -5.20
N THR A 81 -7.39 3.30 -4.73
CA THR A 81 -6.25 2.58 -4.18
C THR A 81 -6.33 2.58 -2.67
N HIS A 82 -6.34 1.41 -2.08
CA HIS A 82 -6.47 1.15 -0.66
C HIS A 82 -5.31 0.28 -0.18
N LEU A 83 -5.21 0.09 1.13
CA LEU A 83 -4.24 -0.81 1.75
C LEU A 83 -4.96 -1.85 2.60
N TRP A 84 -4.46 -3.07 2.59
CA TRP A 84 -4.71 -4.02 3.64
C TRP A 84 -3.44 -4.17 4.49
N HIS A 85 -3.57 -4.36 5.77
CA HIS A 85 -2.42 -4.56 6.66
C HIS A 85 -2.80 -5.31 7.92
N ALA A 86 -1.81 -5.96 8.53
CA ALA A 86 -1.98 -6.52 9.86
C ALA A 86 -2.27 -5.41 10.87
N HIS A 87 -3.20 -5.67 11.78
CA HIS A 87 -3.64 -4.72 12.81
C HIS A 87 -3.44 -5.28 14.23
N ALA A 88 -2.49 -6.18 14.41
CA ALA A 88 -2.11 -6.74 15.69
C ALA A 88 -0.60 -6.56 15.92
N GLY A 89 -0.22 -5.99 17.04
CA GLY A 89 1.18 -5.82 17.45
C GLY A 89 2.03 -5.05 16.44
N ALA A 90 3.25 -5.54 16.22
CA ALA A 90 4.23 -4.96 15.31
C ALA A 90 4.20 -5.56 13.89
N ASP A 91 3.16 -6.28 13.50
CA ASP A 91 3.15 -7.08 12.29
C ASP A 91 3.21 -6.25 11.01
N VAL A 92 2.72 -5.01 11.03
CA VAL A 92 2.90 -4.06 9.92
C VAL A 92 4.39 -3.76 9.70
N THR A 93 5.15 -3.59 10.77
CA THR A 93 6.61 -3.35 10.67
C THR A 93 7.35 -4.57 10.18
N ASN A 94 6.76 -5.75 10.32
CA ASN A 94 7.27 -7.03 9.82
C ASN A 94 6.90 -7.30 8.35
N GLY A 95 6.24 -6.35 7.68
CA GLY A 95 5.95 -6.43 6.25
C GLY A 95 4.61 -7.07 5.90
N ILE A 96 3.70 -7.25 6.86
CA ILE A 96 2.37 -7.81 6.60
C ILE A 96 1.42 -6.68 6.18
N PHE A 97 1.48 -6.32 4.91
CA PHE A 97 0.63 -5.32 4.27
C PHE A 97 0.66 -5.49 2.75
N GLY A 98 -0.31 -4.92 2.07
CA GLY A 98 -0.35 -4.88 0.60
C GLY A 98 -1.37 -3.88 0.08
N ALA A 99 -1.43 -3.73 -1.24
CA ALA A 99 -2.42 -2.87 -1.85
C ALA A 99 -3.77 -3.60 -2.00
N LEU A 100 -4.84 -2.86 -1.80
CA LEU A 100 -6.19 -3.25 -2.21
C LEU A 100 -6.66 -2.25 -3.27
N ILE A 101 -6.74 -2.69 -4.50
CA ILE A 101 -7.13 -1.89 -5.65
C ILE A 101 -8.58 -2.22 -6.00
N VAL A 102 -9.46 -1.26 -5.75
CA VAL A 102 -10.86 -1.36 -6.13
C VAL A 102 -11.07 -0.57 -7.41
N LYS A 103 -11.23 -1.29 -8.52
CA LYS A 103 -11.39 -0.67 -9.84
C LYS A 103 -12.80 -0.17 -10.03
N GLN A 104 -12.91 1.07 -10.44
CA GLN A 104 -14.15 1.67 -10.89
C GLN A 104 -14.36 1.35 -12.37
N ALA A 105 -15.61 1.25 -12.81
CA ALA A 105 -15.92 1.14 -14.23
C ALA A 105 -15.43 2.38 -14.99
N ASP A 106 -14.90 2.20 -16.19
CA ASP A 106 -14.31 3.28 -17.00
C ASP A 106 -15.25 4.47 -17.19
N ILE A 107 -16.55 4.21 -17.33
CA ILE A 107 -17.56 5.26 -17.49
C ILE A 107 -17.77 6.12 -16.24
N LYS A 108 -17.40 5.59 -15.08
CA LYS A 108 -17.49 6.30 -13.79
C LYS A 108 -16.19 6.98 -13.39
N ASP A 109 -15.05 6.62 -14.00
CA ASP A 109 -13.77 7.22 -13.69
C ASP A 109 -13.66 8.61 -14.35
N PRO A 110 -13.70 9.71 -13.58
CA PRO A 110 -13.66 11.06 -14.13
C PRO A 110 -12.32 11.36 -14.81
N HIS A 111 -11.30 10.56 -14.52
CA HIS A 111 -9.94 10.76 -15.03
C HIS A 111 -9.53 9.72 -16.08
N ARG A 112 -10.48 8.89 -16.56
CA ARG A 112 -10.19 7.84 -17.53
C ARG A 112 -9.46 8.34 -18.78
N ALA A 113 -9.75 9.55 -19.21
CA ALA A 113 -9.12 10.17 -20.36
C ALA A 113 -7.68 10.69 -20.09
N LEU A 114 -7.22 10.69 -18.84
CA LEU A 114 -5.91 11.22 -18.45
C LEU A 114 -4.81 10.17 -18.45
N TYR A 115 -5.12 8.89 -18.62
CA TYR A 115 -4.15 7.81 -18.72
C TYR A 115 -4.55 6.79 -19.78
N ASP A 116 -3.56 6.12 -20.36
CA ASP A 116 -3.77 5.09 -21.38
C ASP A 116 -3.66 3.68 -20.78
N ILE A 117 -2.82 3.53 -19.76
CA ILE A 117 -2.47 2.25 -19.15
C ILE A 117 -2.63 2.32 -17.63
N ASP A 118 -3.45 1.42 -17.06
CA ASP A 118 -3.62 1.16 -15.63
C ASP A 118 -3.23 -0.31 -15.36
N ASP A 119 -1.93 -0.54 -15.16
CA ASP A 119 -1.34 -1.87 -15.02
C ASP A 119 -1.15 -2.22 -13.54
N SER A 120 -1.35 -3.50 -13.21
CA SER A 120 -1.09 -4.05 -11.86
C SER A 120 0.38 -3.91 -11.45
N ASN A 121 1.30 -3.92 -12.41
CA ASN A 121 2.73 -3.72 -12.14
C ASN A 121 3.10 -2.28 -11.80
N HIS A 122 2.18 -1.32 -11.95
CA HIS A 122 2.38 0.08 -11.61
C HIS A 122 1.88 0.45 -10.20
N VAL A 123 1.84 -0.53 -9.29
CA VAL A 123 1.61 -0.28 -7.86
C VAL A 123 2.95 -0.09 -7.16
N VAL A 124 3.09 1.02 -6.46
CA VAL A 124 4.29 1.43 -5.72
C VAL A 124 3.97 1.45 -4.24
N LEU A 125 4.37 0.41 -3.53
CA LEU A 125 4.27 0.36 -2.07
C LEU A 125 5.61 0.75 -1.46
N VAL A 126 5.61 1.84 -0.72
CA VAL A 126 6.80 2.32 -0.02
C VAL A 126 6.67 1.98 1.46
N SER A 127 7.72 1.40 2.04
CA SER A 127 7.76 1.05 3.46
C SER A 127 9.11 1.32 4.06
N GLN A 128 9.14 1.48 5.38
CA GLN A 128 10.37 1.66 6.14
C GLN A 128 10.64 0.38 6.94
N TRP A 129 11.81 -0.22 6.72
CA TRP A 129 12.21 -1.49 7.31
C TRP A 129 13.36 -1.32 8.30
N GLN A 130 13.30 -2.07 9.40
CA GLN A 130 14.42 -2.22 10.35
C GLN A 130 14.71 -3.70 10.54
N HIS A 131 15.98 -4.05 10.82
CA HIS A 131 16.35 -5.42 11.13
C HIS A 131 15.86 -5.91 12.50
N SER A 132 15.51 -4.98 13.41
CA SER A 132 14.93 -5.29 14.71
C SER A 132 13.42 -5.14 14.66
N THR A 133 12.68 -6.10 15.21
CA THR A 133 11.24 -6.03 15.42
C THR A 133 10.86 -5.02 16.51
N GLU A 134 11.83 -4.62 17.34
CA GLU A 134 11.66 -3.60 18.35
C GLU A 134 12.10 -2.23 17.78
N ILE A 135 11.27 -1.23 17.95
CA ILE A 135 11.64 0.16 17.65
C ILE A 135 12.66 0.57 18.68
N THR A 136 13.94 0.52 18.32
CA THR A 136 15.03 1.00 19.18
C THR A 136 15.23 2.49 18.95
N PHE A 137 15.14 3.24 20.03
CA PHE A 137 15.51 4.66 20.04
C PHE A 137 16.97 4.78 20.50
N THR A 138 17.74 5.57 19.77
CA THR A 138 19.07 5.99 20.20
C THR A 138 18.99 7.50 20.40
N ASP A 139 19.28 7.96 21.59
CA ASP A 139 19.21 9.39 21.98
C ASP A 139 17.85 10.05 21.71
N GLY A 140 16.76 9.29 21.91
CA GLY A 140 15.39 9.78 21.67
C GLY A 140 14.97 9.79 20.21
N HIS A 141 15.82 9.38 19.27
CA HIS A 141 15.53 9.28 17.86
C HIS A 141 15.36 7.83 17.42
N ALA A 142 14.37 7.57 16.56
CA ALA A 142 14.22 6.27 15.93
C ALA A 142 15.47 5.96 15.07
N LYS A 143 15.97 4.73 15.14
CA LYS A 143 17.06 4.32 14.25
C LYS A 143 16.67 4.51 12.79
N PRO A 144 17.63 4.91 11.92
CA PRO A 144 17.37 5.01 10.50
C PRO A 144 16.80 3.69 9.94
N ALA A 145 15.67 3.78 9.31
CA ALA A 145 15.04 2.66 8.62
C ALA A 145 15.54 2.59 7.18
N ILE A 146 15.59 1.39 6.62
CA ILE A 146 15.82 1.20 5.20
C ILE A 146 14.51 1.48 4.47
N LEU A 147 14.58 2.26 3.40
CA LEU A 147 13.45 2.47 2.53
C LEU A 147 13.32 1.32 1.54
N LEU A 148 12.14 0.69 1.52
CA LEU A 148 11.81 -0.35 0.56
C LEU A 148 10.73 0.14 -0.39
N VAL A 149 10.91 -0.17 -1.67
CA VAL A 149 9.90 0.00 -2.71
C VAL A 149 9.51 -1.40 -3.19
N ASN A 150 8.26 -1.78 -3.00
CA ASN A 150 7.76 -3.13 -3.26
C ASN A 150 8.68 -4.21 -2.66
N GLY A 151 9.07 -4.02 -1.38
CA GLY A 151 9.90 -4.94 -0.63
C GLY A 151 11.37 -4.99 -1.02
N ARG A 152 11.83 -4.13 -1.90
CA ARG A 152 13.23 -4.07 -2.33
C ARG A 152 13.85 -2.72 -1.95
N GLY A 153 15.06 -2.78 -1.43
CA GLY A 153 15.84 -1.61 -1.03
C GLY A 153 17.28 -2.01 -0.77
N ARG A 154 18.14 -1.03 -0.56
CA ARG A 154 19.56 -1.24 -0.28
C ARG A 154 19.90 -0.68 1.08
N GLN A 155 20.64 -1.46 1.85
CA GLN A 155 21.24 -0.99 3.09
C GLN A 155 22.55 -0.26 2.78
N PRO A 156 22.85 0.86 3.46
CA PRO A 156 24.20 1.44 3.39
C PRO A 156 25.25 0.38 3.73
N ASN A 157 26.26 0.23 2.88
CA ASN A 157 27.33 -0.79 3.00
C ASN A 157 26.85 -2.25 2.92
N GLY A 158 25.60 -2.50 2.50
CA GLY A 158 25.07 -3.84 2.23
C GLY A 158 25.38 -4.32 0.80
N PRO A 159 25.03 -5.58 0.50
CA PRO A 159 25.23 -6.13 -0.84
C PRO A 159 24.41 -5.36 -1.90
N ASP A 160 24.92 -5.35 -3.11
CA ASP A 160 24.20 -4.78 -4.26
C ASP A 160 23.06 -5.72 -4.70
N VAL A 161 21.86 -5.44 -4.22
CA VAL A 161 20.67 -6.21 -4.56
C VAL A 161 19.83 -5.48 -5.61
N PRO A 162 19.10 -6.23 -6.47
CA PRO A 162 18.24 -5.62 -7.48
C PRO A 162 17.15 -4.75 -6.83
N LEU A 163 17.02 -3.52 -7.30
CA LEU A 163 15.92 -2.63 -6.93
C LEU A 163 14.66 -2.96 -7.73
N THR A 164 13.52 -2.44 -7.26
CA THR A 164 12.26 -2.51 -8.00
C THR A 164 12.37 -1.74 -9.31
N ARG A 165 11.90 -2.35 -10.39
CA ARG A 165 11.85 -1.73 -11.73
C ARG A 165 10.41 -1.68 -12.20
N PHE A 166 10.05 -0.57 -12.82
CA PHE A 166 8.76 -0.36 -13.46
C PHE A 166 8.99 -0.22 -14.96
N THR A 167 8.27 -0.99 -15.75
CA THR A 167 8.36 -0.92 -17.21
C THR A 167 7.24 -0.02 -17.73
N VAL A 168 7.59 0.95 -18.54
CA VAL A 168 6.65 1.87 -19.18
C VAL A 168 6.81 1.84 -20.68
N ILE A 169 5.73 2.10 -21.41
CA ILE A 169 5.72 2.18 -22.87
C ILE A 169 5.93 3.65 -23.25
N PRO A 170 6.99 3.98 -24.01
CA PRO A 170 7.22 5.34 -24.46
C PRO A 170 6.02 5.91 -25.23
N GLY A 171 5.71 7.19 -25.00
CA GLY A 171 4.58 7.86 -25.62
C GLY A 171 3.21 7.53 -25.04
N ARG A 172 3.11 6.64 -24.04
CA ARG A 172 1.87 6.33 -23.34
C ARG A 172 1.85 6.95 -21.95
N ARG A 173 0.67 7.34 -21.49
CA ARG A 173 0.44 7.85 -20.14
C ARG A 173 0.10 6.67 -19.22
N HIS A 174 0.88 6.51 -18.17
CA HIS A 174 0.74 5.40 -17.23
C HIS A 174 0.17 5.90 -15.90
N ARG A 175 -0.81 5.19 -15.37
CA ARG A 175 -1.34 5.42 -14.03
C ARG A 175 -0.49 4.64 -13.02
N PHE A 176 0.16 5.36 -12.11
CA PHE A 176 0.85 4.76 -10.98
C PHE A 176 0.01 4.91 -9.72
N ARG A 177 -0.04 3.87 -8.91
CA ARG A 177 -0.75 3.81 -7.65
C ARG A 177 0.27 3.74 -6.52
N VAL A 178 0.40 4.82 -5.76
CA VAL A 178 1.44 4.95 -4.75
C VAL A 178 0.84 4.96 -3.37
N ALA A 179 1.40 4.17 -2.46
CA ALA A 179 0.98 4.15 -1.07
C ALA A 179 2.17 4.02 -0.13
N ASN A 180 2.14 4.76 0.97
CA ASN A 180 3.06 4.60 2.08
C ASN A 180 2.45 3.59 3.07
N ALA A 181 3.00 2.40 3.10
CA ALA A 181 2.58 1.34 4.03
C ALA A 181 3.10 1.55 5.46
N GLY A 182 3.94 2.54 5.66
CA GLY A 182 4.53 2.83 6.96
C GLY A 182 5.75 1.97 7.27
N GLY A 183 5.86 1.49 8.50
CA GLY A 183 7.00 0.74 9.01
C GLY A 183 7.65 1.40 10.22
N ALA A 184 8.85 0.99 10.55
CA ALA A 184 9.51 1.34 11.80
C ALA A 184 9.86 2.83 11.97
N GLY A 185 10.11 3.57 10.91
CA GLY A 185 10.65 4.93 10.99
C GLY A 185 9.64 6.06 11.20
N SER A 186 8.38 5.86 10.85
CA SER A 186 7.31 6.88 10.93
C SER A 186 7.61 8.22 10.22
N CYS A 187 8.62 8.29 9.37
CA CYS A 187 8.98 9.51 8.66
C CYS A 187 8.12 9.71 7.41
N PRO A 188 7.77 10.96 7.07
CA PRO A 188 7.20 11.26 5.77
C PRO A 188 8.17 10.87 4.65
N ILE A 189 7.62 10.41 3.53
CA ILE A 189 8.40 10.00 2.36
C ILE A 189 8.04 10.91 1.20
N THR A 190 9.03 11.60 0.64
CA THR A 190 8.83 12.41 -0.56
C THR A 190 9.20 11.60 -1.80
N ILE A 191 8.30 11.58 -2.76
CA ILE A 191 8.45 10.88 -4.04
C ILE A 191 8.48 11.90 -5.15
N PHE A 192 9.43 11.74 -6.04
CA PHE A 192 9.54 12.47 -7.31
C PHE A 192 10.07 11.51 -8.38
N VAL A 193 9.91 11.87 -9.62
CA VAL A 193 10.44 11.12 -10.77
C VAL A 193 11.33 12.06 -11.56
N ASP A 194 12.61 11.69 -11.69
CA ASP A 194 13.58 12.51 -12.40
C ASP A 194 13.13 12.80 -13.82
N ALA A 195 13.26 14.06 -14.23
CA ALA A 195 12.91 14.58 -15.55
C ALA A 195 11.44 14.38 -15.96
N HIS A 196 10.54 14.01 -15.03
CA HIS A 196 9.12 13.80 -15.34
C HIS A 196 8.23 14.59 -14.39
N PRO A 197 7.36 15.45 -14.91
CA PRO A 197 6.27 16.00 -14.11
C PRO A 197 5.24 14.91 -13.82
N LEU A 198 4.67 14.95 -12.63
CA LEU A 198 3.60 14.07 -12.20
C LEU A 198 2.27 14.79 -12.34
N LEU A 199 1.25 14.10 -12.83
CA LEU A 199 -0.12 14.58 -12.79
C LEU A 199 -0.87 13.88 -11.67
N LEU A 200 -1.14 14.60 -10.60
CA LEU A 200 -1.93 14.11 -9.48
C LEU A 200 -3.40 14.07 -9.88
N ILE A 201 -4.06 12.91 -9.76
CA ILE A 201 -5.46 12.71 -10.15
C ILE A 201 -6.32 12.10 -9.05
N ALA A 202 -5.71 11.55 -8.00
CA ALA A 202 -6.45 11.04 -6.86
C ALA A 202 -5.63 11.08 -5.56
N LEU A 203 -6.31 11.25 -4.44
CA LEU A 203 -5.77 11.21 -3.07
C LEU A 203 -6.67 10.35 -2.20
N ASP A 204 -6.08 9.52 -1.33
CA ASP A 204 -6.81 8.66 -0.38
C ASP A 204 -7.97 7.87 -0.98
N GLY A 205 -7.79 7.40 -2.23
CA GLY A 205 -8.82 6.69 -2.97
C GLY A 205 -9.86 7.57 -3.65
N GLN A 206 -9.85 8.88 -3.44
CA GLN A 206 -10.80 9.82 -4.03
C GLN A 206 -10.19 10.58 -5.21
N SER A 207 -10.96 10.77 -6.27
CA SER A 207 -10.58 11.62 -7.39
C SER A 207 -10.47 13.08 -6.94
N VAL A 208 -9.41 13.77 -7.39
CA VAL A 208 -9.20 15.19 -7.14
C VAL A 208 -9.04 15.94 -8.45
N GLU A 209 -9.19 17.27 -8.42
CA GLU A 209 -8.89 18.10 -9.58
C GLU A 209 -7.45 17.84 -10.05
N PRO A 210 -7.25 17.51 -11.33
CA PRO A 210 -5.93 17.17 -11.86
C PRO A 210 -4.93 18.32 -11.68
N ARG A 211 -3.81 18.05 -11.03
CA ARG A 211 -2.77 19.04 -10.77
C ARG A 211 -1.41 18.51 -11.13
N GLN A 212 -0.65 19.28 -11.90
CA GLN A 212 0.76 18.98 -12.16
C GLN A 212 1.58 19.31 -10.92
N ILE A 213 2.42 18.37 -10.52
CA ILE A 213 3.31 18.49 -9.36
C ILE A 213 4.71 17.98 -9.73
N ALA A 214 5.73 18.50 -9.05
CA ALA A 214 7.10 18.01 -9.19
C ALA A 214 7.40 16.86 -8.23
N SER A 215 6.78 16.88 -7.05
CA SER A 215 6.96 15.85 -6.02
C SER A 215 5.74 15.77 -5.13
N ILE A 216 5.64 14.70 -4.36
CA ILE A 216 4.63 14.54 -3.35
C ILE A 216 5.19 13.92 -2.09
N THR A 217 4.77 14.44 -0.94
CA THR A 217 5.13 13.91 0.36
C THR A 217 3.99 13.09 0.94
N LEU A 218 4.26 11.82 1.18
CA LEU A 218 3.36 10.87 1.82
C LEU A 218 3.69 10.80 3.30
N ALA A 219 2.78 11.25 4.14
CA ALA A 219 2.94 11.09 5.57
C ALA A 219 2.65 9.64 5.99
N LYS A 220 3.30 9.17 7.05
CA LYS A 220 2.83 8.01 7.77
C LYS A 220 1.65 8.41 8.65
N GLU A 221 0.80 7.47 8.96
CA GLU A 221 -0.36 7.67 9.79
C GLU A 221 -0.05 8.41 11.09
N PRO A 222 -0.84 9.37 11.39
CA PRO A 222 -0.82 9.97 12.69
C PRO A 222 -2.20 10.05 13.32
N LYS A 223 -2.18 10.40 14.59
CA LYS A 223 -3.29 10.57 15.49
C LYS A 223 -4.49 11.32 14.89
N PRO A 224 -5.73 11.01 15.33
CA PRO A 224 -6.96 11.49 14.70
C PRO A 224 -7.03 13.00 14.71
N ALA A 225 -7.17 13.62 13.59
CA ALA A 225 -7.64 14.99 13.33
C ALA A 225 -6.94 15.77 12.21
N THR A 226 -6.21 15.14 11.28
CA THR A 226 -5.65 15.90 10.14
C THR A 226 -5.83 15.12 8.84
N LEU A 227 -6.42 15.76 7.84
CA LEU A 227 -6.49 15.31 6.45
C LEU A 227 -5.10 14.89 5.99
N ARG A 228 -4.93 13.63 5.56
CA ARG A 228 -3.61 13.09 5.22
C ARG A 228 -3.65 12.24 3.98
N LEU A 229 -2.68 12.59 3.15
CA LEU A 229 -2.42 12.02 1.84
C LEU A 229 -1.77 10.63 2.01
N TRP A 230 -2.55 9.56 1.79
CA TRP A 230 -2.05 8.20 1.95
C TRP A 230 -1.78 7.49 0.64
N LYS A 231 -2.43 7.93 -0.42
CA LYS A 231 -2.49 7.22 -1.68
C LYS A 231 -2.52 8.19 -2.85
N LEU A 232 -1.73 7.95 -3.83
CA LEU A 232 -1.63 8.75 -5.02
C LEU A 232 -1.90 7.93 -6.26
N HIS A 233 -2.62 8.55 -7.16
CA HIS A 233 -2.67 8.12 -8.54
C HIS A 233 -2.12 9.26 -9.39
N PHE A 234 -1.18 8.99 -10.23
CA PHE A 234 -0.66 9.96 -11.18
C PHE A 234 -0.39 9.31 -12.53
N SER A 235 -0.41 10.13 -13.57
CA SER A 235 0.03 9.73 -14.90
C SER A 235 1.42 10.26 -15.14
N VAL A 236 2.31 9.43 -15.63
CA VAL A 236 3.66 9.79 -16.04
C VAL A 236 3.68 9.97 -17.55
N PHE A 237 4.17 11.09 -18.03
CA PHE A 237 4.42 11.31 -19.45
C PHE A 237 5.86 10.91 -19.76
N PRO A 238 6.11 9.85 -20.53
CA PRO A 238 7.47 9.41 -20.77
C PRO A 238 8.23 10.37 -21.69
N LYS A 239 9.35 10.84 -21.18
CA LYS A 239 10.55 11.14 -21.97
C LYS A 239 11.58 10.15 -21.45
N ASP A 240 12.36 9.54 -22.31
CA ASP A 240 13.35 8.48 -22.05
C ASP A 240 13.78 8.34 -20.58
N ILE A 241 13.36 7.26 -19.92
CA ILE A 241 13.55 7.08 -18.48
C ILE A 241 14.80 6.25 -18.25
N ASP A 242 15.85 6.86 -17.76
CA ASP A 242 16.87 6.16 -16.96
C ASP A 242 16.49 6.33 -15.49
N GLN A 243 16.10 5.21 -14.85
CA GLN A 243 15.45 5.24 -13.54
C GLN A 243 16.47 5.29 -12.41
N ARG A 244 16.57 6.42 -11.74
CA ARG A 244 17.25 6.51 -10.44
C ARG A 244 16.32 7.17 -9.44
N PHE A 245 15.86 6.39 -8.46
CA PHE A 245 15.25 6.94 -7.25
C PHE A 245 16.38 7.38 -6.30
N TYR A 246 16.47 8.66 -5.99
CA TYR A 246 17.38 9.18 -4.99
C TYR A 246 16.60 9.58 -3.72
N ARG A 247 17.34 9.59 -2.60
CA ARG A 247 16.87 9.90 -1.24
C ARG A 247 16.38 11.33 -1.11
#